data_47c09b2b3ad6f5d215c5fd513997fedd
#
_entry.id   47c09b2b3ad6f5d215c5fd513997fedd
#
_cell.length_a   1.000
_cell.length_b   1.000
_cell.length_c   1.000
_cell.angle_alpha   90.00
_cell.angle_beta   90.00
_cell.angle_gamma   90.00
#
_symmetry.space_group_name_H-M   'P 1'
#
loop_
_entity.id
_entity.type
_entity.pdbx_description
1 polymer ?
#
loop_
_entity_poly.entity_id
_entity_poly.type
_entity_poly.pdbx_seq_one_letter_code
_entity_poly.pdbx_strand_id
1 'polypeptide(L)'
;MNLIDIDGSDASKYRLIGDRVLSYRFAVPHDEELFLGEILKITDSVKGLTFFAKVSDLLHDCNFADPNWDTRPHTEHFYGIGEDVFILVEALPLGYVGVDGAFRKPRTIPAKFSRVERPGSDDFAFLRQVMGDIEVGVMKTGQDVLQDVQVALPSAVMRQHMGIFATTGMGKSNFMKVFCASSMQARAFGLLIVDPHGEYVAGGRSSSGKETRGLLHYQAGREGLSVFSTRSEQFRKKYLLEQLYLDHDDFRAPDLLLLYEHSPPQREVVEMLESTPGSDVIDFFQKTDFATFDAETYSGPHPRIARDLKNFSPSTLSVMQRRIMGMMNRNRGFLRKQGSSIPEIMKALHENKVVLIDIPGMSEQSELFVLSIITRKIMRNHQGEGSGGEEEPKQVLITIEEAQRVLGSGPGSTQIFREAAMEGRKFGVGLCVVTQQPKNIDARVLAQLNTFVVMGLSDRGDRDTIASSAKQDLSRLDTEIQTLEPGEAVISTIGIPFPVSTRIHLFEDYIQDLNERPRAKPIDDGLDKTF
;
A
#
# COMPACT_ATOMS: atom_id res chain seq x y z
N MET A 1 -27.36 -43.32 -30.06
CA MET A 1 -26.81 -42.15 -29.35
C MET A 1 -27.51 -42.16 -28.00
N ASN A 2 -26.87 -42.74 -26.97
CA ASN A 2 -27.48 -42.90 -25.66
C ASN A 2 -27.60 -41.56 -24.99
N LEU A 3 -28.83 -41.15 -24.69
CA LEU A 3 -29.12 -40.09 -23.73
C LEU A 3 -28.48 -40.52 -22.39
N ILE A 4 -27.52 -39.76 -21.93
CA ILE A 4 -26.96 -39.92 -20.59
C ILE A 4 -28.10 -39.56 -19.64
N ASP A 5 -28.57 -40.54 -18.87
CA ASP A 5 -29.47 -40.29 -17.75
C ASP A 5 -28.83 -39.25 -16.83
N ILE A 6 -29.39 -38.08 -16.80
CA ILE A 6 -29.06 -37.05 -15.81
C ILE A 6 -29.80 -37.48 -14.55
N ASP A 7 -29.10 -38.22 -13.69
CA ASP A 7 -29.62 -38.61 -12.38
C ASP A 7 -29.97 -37.36 -11.58
N GLY A 8 -31.24 -37.22 -11.18
CA GLY A 8 -31.80 -36.03 -10.54
C GLY A 8 -31.27 -35.70 -9.14
N SER A 9 -30.12 -36.25 -8.76
CA SER A 9 -29.42 -36.03 -7.49
C SER A 9 -28.20 -35.06 -7.61
N ASP A 10 -27.89 -34.57 -8.82
CA ASP A 10 -26.74 -33.70 -9.04
C ASP A 10 -27.07 -32.25 -8.66
N ALA A 11 -26.59 -31.81 -7.47
CA ALA A 11 -26.90 -30.53 -6.86
C ALA A 11 -26.32 -29.29 -7.59
N SER A 12 -25.60 -29.48 -8.71
CA SER A 12 -25.09 -28.33 -9.50
C SER A 12 -26.14 -27.87 -10.51
N LYS A 13 -26.63 -26.68 -10.31
CA LYS A 13 -27.73 -26.11 -11.09
C LYS A 13 -27.30 -25.57 -12.46
N TYR A 14 -26.00 -25.25 -12.69
CA TYR A 14 -25.56 -24.46 -13.83
C TYR A 14 -24.56 -25.18 -14.72
N ARG A 15 -24.63 -24.88 -16.01
CA ARG A 15 -23.74 -25.44 -17.02
C ARG A 15 -23.15 -24.33 -17.88
N LEU A 16 -21.85 -24.37 -18.10
CA LEU A 16 -21.15 -23.39 -18.92
C LEU A 16 -21.57 -23.47 -20.38
N ILE A 17 -21.96 -22.34 -20.96
CA ILE A 17 -22.30 -22.20 -22.39
C ILE A 17 -21.30 -21.34 -23.17
N GLY A 18 -20.42 -20.61 -22.47
CA GLY A 18 -19.43 -19.71 -23.07
C GLY A 18 -18.31 -20.46 -23.79
N ASP A 19 -17.68 -19.78 -24.74
CA ASP A 19 -16.74 -20.34 -25.71
C ASP A 19 -15.44 -19.55 -25.86
N ARG A 20 -15.16 -18.57 -25.00
CA ARG A 20 -14.01 -17.68 -25.10
C ARG A 20 -13.02 -17.89 -23.94
N VAL A 21 -11.71 -17.75 -24.23
CA VAL A 21 -10.65 -17.87 -23.21
C VAL A 21 -10.71 -16.74 -22.17
N LEU A 22 -11.23 -15.57 -22.56
CA LEU A 22 -11.22 -14.36 -21.73
C LEU A 22 -12.60 -13.99 -21.17
N SER A 23 -13.63 -14.79 -21.41
CA SER A 23 -14.98 -14.55 -20.88
C SER A 23 -15.77 -15.86 -20.88
N TYR A 24 -16.32 -16.21 -19.73
CA TYR A 24 -17.24 -17.33 -19.61
C TYR A 24 -18.65 -16.80 -19.46
N ARG A 25 -19.62 -17.53 -20.05
CA ARG A 25 -21.04 -17.21 -19.96
C ARG A 25 -21.84 -18.44 -19.58
N PHE A 26 -22.83 -18.25 -18.73
CA PHE A 26 -23.80 -19.27 -18.37
C PHE A 26 -25.09 -18.62 -17.90
N ALA A 27 -26.19 -19.35 -18.00
CA ALA A 27 -27.48 -18.88 -17.54
C ALA A 27 -27.79 -19.47 -16.16
N VAL A 28 -28.42 -18.70 -15.31
CA VAL A 28 -28.95 -19.11 -14.02
C VAL A 28 -30.43 -18.74 -13.93
N PRO A 29 -31.25 -19.40 -13.10
CA PRO A 29 -32.63 -19.02 -12.86
C PRO A 29 -32.75 -17.53 -12.46
N HIS A 30 -33.84 -16.91 -12.80
CA HIS A 30 -34.10 -15.49 -12.55
C HIS A 30 -34.11 -15.13 -11.04
N ASP A 31 -34.38 -16.11 -10.17
CA ASP A 31 -34.45 -15.99 -8.72
C ASP A 31 -33.14 -16.40 -8.00
N GLU A 32 -32.09 -16.70 -8.76
CA GLU A 32 -30.79 -17.04 -8.16
C GLU A 32 -30.05 -15.81 -7.68
N GLU A 33 -29.60 -15.83 -6.43
CA GLU A 33 -28.76 -14.78 -5.86
C GLU A 33 -27.30 -15.00 -6.22
N LEU A 34 -26.80 -14.21 -7.17
CA LEU A 34 -25.39 -14.08 -7.52
C LEU A 34 -24.95 -12.65 -7.40
N PHE A 35 -23.69 -12.46 -7.00
CA PHE A 35 -23.13 -11.13 -6.76
C PHE A 35 -21.91 -10.85 -7.66
N LEU A 36 -21.71 -9.58 -8.00
CA LEU A 36 -20.48 -9.13 -8.63
C LEU A 36 -19.28 -9.47 -7.73
N GLY A 37 -18.18 -9.91 -8.36
CA GLY A 37 -17.00 -10.32 -7.64
C GLY A 37 -17.06 -11.74 -7.05
N GLU A 38 -18.19 -12.45 -7.17
CA GLU A 38 -18.30 -13.83 -6.72
C GLU A 38 -17.42 -14.75 -7.56
N ILE A 39 -16.65 -15.61 -6.90
CA ILE A 39 -15.81 -16.59 -7.58
C ILE A 39 -16.57 -17.88 -7.74
N LEU A 40 -16.50 -18.45 -8.93
CA LEU A 40 -17.14 -19.69 -9.31
C LEU A 40 -16.09 -20.72 -9.72
N LYS A 41 -16.36 -21.96 -9.38
CA LYS A 41 -15.59 -23.14 -9.75
C LYS A 41 -16.27 -23.85 -10.91
N ILE A 42 -15.49 -24.16 -11.95
CA ILE A 42 -15.97 -24.83 -13.16
C ILE A 42 -15.20 -26.15 -13.32
N THR A 43 -15.89 -27.25 -13.15
CA THR A 43 -15.27 -28.59 -13.22
C THR A 43 -15.42 -29.16 -14.62
N ASP A 44 -14.30 -29.31 -15.32
CA ASP A 44 -14.21 -29.96 -16.63
C ASP A 44 -13.80 -31.44 -16.44
N SER A 45 -14.79 -32.32 -16.47
CA SER A 45 -14.57 -33.77 -16.33
C SER A 45 -13.89 -34.39 -17.56
N VAL A 46 -13.93 -33.73 -18.72
CA VAL A 46 -13.33 -34.23 -19.96
C VAL A 46 -11.81 -34.05 -19.93
N LYS A 47 -11.35 -32.90 -19.45
CA LYS A 47 -9.93 -32.56 -19.37
C LYS A 47 -9.31 -32.86 -18.00
N GLY A 48 -10.12 -33.13 -16.99
CA GLY A 48 -9.66 -33.28 -15.60
C GLY A 48 -9.11 -32.00 -15.01
N LEU A 49 -9.65 -30.83 -15.42
CA LEU A 49 -9.21 -29.52 -15.00
C LEU A 49 -10.31 -28.82 -14.19
N THR A 50 -9.90 -28.08 -13.17
CA THR A 50 -10.79 -27.20 -12.41
C THR A 50 -10.46 -25.74 -12.70
N PHE A 51 -11.41 -25.03 -13.32
CA PHE A 51 -11.28 -23.62 -13.64
C PHE A 51 -11.92 -22.77 -12.57
N PHE A 52 -11.41 -21.55 -12.40
CA PHE A 52 -11.97 -20.52 -11.54
C PHE A 52 -12.28 -19.29 -12.38
N ALA A 53 -13.43 -18.70 -12.15
CA ALA A 53 -13.86 -17.47 -12.80
C ALA A 53 -14.57 -16.56 -11.78
N LYS A 54 -14.45 -15.23 -11.98
CA LYS A 54 -15.07 -14.22 -11.14
C LYS A 54 -16.22 -13.57 -11.89
N VAL A 55 -17.40 -13.49 -11.30
CA VAL A 55 -18.57 -12.81 -11.86
C VAL A 55 -18.25 -11.34 -12.11
N SER A 56 -18.35 -10.92 -13.35
CA SER A 56 -18.05 -9.55 -13.80
C SER A 56 -19.28 -8.77 -14.24
N ASP A 57 -20.35 -9.44 -14.63
CA ASP A 57 -21.61 -8.81 -15.01
C ASP A 57 -22.80 -9.76 -14.88
N LEU A 58 -23.99 -9.21 -14.66
CA LEU A 58 -25.25 -9.92 -14.50
C LEU A 58 -26.31 -9.20 -15.36
N LEU A 59 -26.90 -9.92 -16.34
CA LEU A 59 -27.84 -9.38 -17.28
C LEU A 59 -29.14 -10.20 -17.27
N HIS A 60 -30.29 -9.54 -17.17
CA HIS A 60 -31.53 -10.22 -17.42
C HIS A 60 -31.67 -10.53 -18.92
N ASP A 61 -32.03 -11.77 -19.24
CA ASP A 61 -32.27 -12.21 -20.62
C ASP A 61 -33.49 -13.16 -20.68
N CYS A 62 -33.97 -13.41 -21.88
CA CYS A 62 -35.13 -14.27 -22.08
C CYS A 62 -35.08 -14.99 -23.44
N ASN A 63 -35.87 -16.06 -23.56
CA ASN A 63 -35.99 -16.84 -24.78
C ASN A 63 -36.90 -16.18 -25.85
N PHE A 64 -37.36 -14.96 -25.62
CA PHE A 64 -38.25 -14.26 -26.55
C PHE A 64 -37.47 -13.49 -27.61
N ALA A 65 -38.04 -13.43 -28.81
CA ALA A 65 -37.44 -12.71 -29.95
C ALA A 65 -37.52 -11.18 -29.81
N ASP A 66 -38.42 -10.65 -28.98
CA ASP A 66 -38.59 -9.22 -28.77
C ASP A 66 -37.87 -8.77 -27.49
N PRO A 67 -36.80 -7.95 -27.61
CA PRO A 67 -36.09 -7.42 -26.46
C PRO A 67 -36.85 -6.37 -25.66
N ASN A 68 -38.00 -5.84 -26.20
CA ASN A 68 -38.81 -4.81 -25.55
C ASN A 68 -40.04 -5.44 -24.87
N TRP A 69 -39.82 -6.41 -24.03
CA TRP A 69 -40.93 -7.02 -23.31
C TRP A 69 -41.60 -6.07 -22.31
N ASP A 70 -42.90 -6.28 -22.20
CA ASP A 70 -43.73 -5.46 -21.35
C ASP A 70 -43.56 -5.84 -19.87
N THR A 71 -42.99 -4.94 -19.09
CA THR A 71 -42.72 -5.13 -17.64
C THR A 71 -43.96 -4.82 -16.77
N ARG A 72 -45.14 -4.62 -17.34
CA ARG A 72 -46.39 -4.39 -16.59
C ARG A 72 -46.79 -5.67 -15.83
N PRO A 73 -47.37 -5.55 -14.62
CA PRO A 73 -47.66 -6.70 -13.74
C PRO A 73 -48.53 -7.81 -14.37
N HIS A 74 -49.39 -7.47 -15.37
CA HIS A 74 -50.27 -8.46 -16.01
C HIS A 74 -49.56 -9.35 -17.03
N THR A 75 -48.32 -9.04 -17.41
CA THR A 75 -47.55 -9.86 -18.35
C THR A 75 -46.90 -11.06 -17.68
N GLU A 76 -46.75 -11.08 -16.36
CA GLU A 76 -46.20 -12.20 -15.60
C GLU A 76 -46.96 -13.52 -15.81
N HIS A 77 -48.25 -13.44 -16.21
CA HIS A 77 -49.07 -14.62 -16.48
C HIS A 77 -48.85 -15.22 -17.87
N PHE A 78 -48.18 -14.53 -18.78
CA PHE A 78 -47.94 -15.00 -20.14
C PHE A 78 -46.64 -15.76 -20.33
N TYR A 79 -45.72 -15.62 -19.40
CA TYR A 79 -44.38 -16.22 -19.48
C TYR A 79 -44.25 -17.33 -18.44
N GLY A 80 -43.71 -18.46 -18.83
CA GLY A 80 -43.29 -19.50 -17.90
C GLY A 80 -42.10 -18.99 -17.12
N ILE A 81 -42.37 -18.20 -16.05
CA ILE A 81 -41.34 -17.66 -15.18
C ILE A 81 -40.46 -18.83 -14.68
N GLY A 82 -39.19 -18.83 -15.03
CA GLY A 82 -38.23 -19.89 -14.67
C GLY A 82 -37.75 -20.73 -15.86
N GLU A 83 -38.53 -20.85 -16.97
CA GLU A 83 -38.06 -21.50 -18.20
C GLU A 83 -37.68 -20.46 -19.29
N ASP A 84 -38.38 -19.34 -19.33
CA ASP A 84 -38.22 -18.35 -20.37
C ASP A 84 -37.45 -17.10 -19.96
N VAL A 85 -37.31 -16.83 -18.65
CA VAL A 85 -36.58 -15.68 -18.10
C VAL A 85 -35.46 -16.19 -17.24
N PHE A 86 -34.25 -15.66 -17.47
CA PHE A 86 -33.05 -16.08 -16.75
C PHE A 86 -32.09 -14.91 -16.57
N ILE A 87 -31.07 -15.10 -15.72
CA ILE A 87 -29.95 -14.19 -15.62
C ILE A 87 -28.79 -14.77 -16.43
N LEU A 88 -28.33 -14.02 -17.43
CA LEU A 88 -27.09 -14.31 -18.13
C LEU A 88 -25.91 -13.78 -17.31
N VAL A 89 -25.05 -14.67 -16.88
CA VAL A 89 -23.86 -14.36 -16.08
C VAL A 89 -22.65 -14.27 -17.00
N GLU A 90 -21.94 -13.16 -16.93
CA GLU A 90 -20.60 -13.03 -17.50
C GLU A 90 -19.56 -13.16 -16.37
N ALA A 91 -18.56 -14.02 -16.59
CA ALA A 91 -17.51 -14.27 -15.61
C ALA A 91 -16.11 -14.17 -16.25
N LEU A 92 -15.21 -13.51 -15.54
CA LEU A 92 -13.81 -13.34 -15.92
C LEU A 92 -13.00 -14.57 -15.50
N PRO A 93 -12.37 -15.30 -16.43
CA PRO A 93 -11.50 -16.41 -16.10
C PRO A 93 -10.28 -15.97 -15.27
N LEU A 94 -10.12 -16.53 -14.08
CA LEU A 94 -8.95 -16.31 -13.22
C LEU A 94 -7.80 -17.26 -13.58
N GLY A 95 -8.13 -18.52 -13.89
CA GLY A 95 -7.18 -19.56 -14.25
C GLY A 95 -7.75 -20.94 -14.00
N TYR A 96 -6.88 -21.94 -13.95
CA TYR A 96 -7.27 -23.31 -13.69
C TYR A 96 -6.21 -24.06 -12.87
N VAL A 97 -6.66 -25.05 -12.12
CA VAL A 97 -5.80 -26.00 -11.40
C VAL A 97 -5.72 -27.29 -12.22
N GLY A 98 -4.50 -27.72 -12.50
CA GLY A 98 -4.22 -28.98 -13.19
C GLY A 98 -4.30 -30.19 -12.25
N VAL A 99 -4.13 -31.41 -12.83
CA VAL A 99 -4.09 -32.68 -12.09
C VAL A 99 -2.97 -32.71 -11.04
N ASP A 100 -1.92 -31.93 -11.27
CA ASP A 100 -0.78 -31.76 -10.36
C ASP A 100 -1.01 -30.77 -9.21
N GLY A 101 -2.23 -30.24 -9.09
CA GLY A 101 -2.60 -29.25 -8.07
C GLY A 101 -2.04 -27.83 -8.30
N ALA A 102 -1.28 -27.61 -9.38
CA ALA A 102 -0.70 -26.30 -9.67
C ALA A 102 -1.70 -25.38 -10.37
N PHE A 103 -1.81 -24.14 -9.88
CA PHE A 103 -2.63 -23.12 -10.52
C PHE A 103 -1.90 -22.51 -11.74
N ARG A 104 -2.64 -22.34 -12.83
CA ARG A 104 -2.16 -21.77 -14.10
C ARG A 104 -3.08 -20.69 -14.62
N LYS A 105 -2.49 -19.68 -15.25
CA LYS A 105 -3.25 -18.61 -15.94
C LYS A 105 -4.10 -19.18 -17.08
N PRO A 106 -5.23 -18.53 -17.46
CA PRO A 106 -6.14 -19.06 -18.46
C PRO A 106 -5.44 -19.10 -19.84
N ARG A 107 -5.24 -20.33 -20.36
CA ARG A 107 -4.68 -20.60 -21.70
C ARG A 107 -5.51 -21.60 -22.49
N THR A 108 -6.57 -22.09 -21.89
CA THR A 108 -7.54 -23.02 -22.50
C THR A 108 -8.92 -22.71 -21.97
N ILE A 109 -9.94 -23.28 -22.58
CA ILE A 109 -11.34 -23.14 -22.17
C ILE A 109 -11.84 -24.45 -21.58
N PRO A 110 -12.76 -24.42 -20.60
CA PRO A 110 -13.45 -25.63 -20.17
C PRO A 110 -14.34 -26.19 -21.28
N ALA A 111 -14.65 -27.47 -21.23
CA ALA A 111 -15.57 -28.11 -22.14
C ALA A 111 -16.97 -27.50 -21.99
N LYS A 112 -17.75 -27.45 -23.11
CA LYS A 112 -19.15 -27.03 -23.04
C LYS A 112 -19.92 -27.91 -22.05
N PHE A 113 -20.83 -27.27 -21.32
CA PHE A 113 -21.64 -27.90 -20.29
C PHE A 113 -20.85 -28.41 -19.07
N SER A 114 -19.61 -27.93 -18.89
CA SER A 114 -18.89 -28.12 -17.64
C SER A 114 -19.72 -27.61 -16.46
N ARG A 115 -19.64 -28.31 -15.34
CA ARG A 115 -20.38 -28.01 -14.11
C ARG A 115 -19.86 -26.71 -13.49
N VAL A 116 -20.77 -25.79 -13.14
CA VAL A 116 -20.47 -24.53 -12.45
C VAL A 116 -21.06 -24.59 -11.06
N GLU A 117 -20.25 -24.27 -10.05
CA GLU A 117 -20.64 -24.32 -8.63
C GLU A 117 -19.89 -23.24 -7.82
N ARG A 118 -20.38 -22.93 -6.61
CA ARG A 118 -19.67 -22.09 -5.65
C ARG A 118 -18.53 -22.91 -5.04
N PRO A 119 -17.27 -22.37 -5.03
CA PRO A 119 -16.16 -23.08 -4.41
C PRO A 119 -16.25 -23.03 -2.89
N GLY A 120 -15.78 -24.06 -2.23
CA GLY A 120 -15.52 -24.07 -0.80
C GLY A 120 -14.09 -23.63 -0.47
N SER A 121 -13.77 -23.42 0.80
CA SER A 121 -12.44 -23.01 1.26
C SER A 121 -11.31 -23.96 0.82
N ASP A 122 -11.59 -25.25 0.71
CA ASP A 122 -10.61 -26.26 0.30
C ASP A 122 -10.23 -26.14 -1.18
N ASP A 123 -11.13 -25.63 -2.02
CA ASP A 123 -10.86 -25.41 -3.44
C ASP A 123 -9.77 -24.34 -3.67
N PHE A 124 -9.49 -23.51 -2.68
CA PHE A 124 -8.44 -22.50 -2.68
C PHE A 124 -7.13 -22.95 -2.03
N ALA A 125 -6.94 -24.24 -1.78
CA ALA A 125 -5.71 -24.77 -1.16
C ALA A 125 -4.43 -24.35 -1.91
N PHE A 126 -4.51 -24.16 -3.24
CA PHE A 126 -3.41 -23.67 -4.05
C PHE A 126 -2.96 -22.23 -3.69
N LEU A 127 -3.87 -21.39 -3.17
CA LEU A 127 -3.52 -20.05 -2.71
C LEU A 127 -2.65 -20.08 -1.45
N ARG A 128 -2.86 -21.04 -0.55
CA ARG A 128 -2.05 -21.16 0.69
C ARG A 128 -0.56 -21.32 0.40
N GLN A 129 -0.19 -21.87 -0.76
CA GLN A 129 1.21 -22.05 -1.16
C GLN A 129 1.88 -20.78 -1.69
N VAL A 130 1.08 -19.81 -2.14
CA VAL A 130 1.57 -18.57 -2.77
C VAL A 130 1.25 -17.31 -1.95
N MET A 131 0.38 -17.43 -0.92
CA MET A 131 0.17 -16.37 0.05
C MET A 131 1.45 -16.16 0.87
N GLY A 132 1.68 -14.91 1.24
CA GLY A 132 2.87 -14.51 1.99
C GLY A 132 2.73 -14.67 3.50
N ASP A 133 3.52 -13.90 4.19
CA ASP A 133 3.71 -13.91 5.64
C ASP A 133 3.14 -12.66 6.34
N ILE A 134 2.68 -11.65 5.56
CA ILE A 134 2.08 -10.43 6.09
C ILE A 134 0.55 -10.52 5.94
N GLU A 135 -0.10 -11.15 6.90
CA GLU A 135 -1.56 -11.35 6.93
C GLU A 135 -2.29 -10.00 7.03
N VAL A 136 -3.28 -9.76 6.18
CA VAL A 136 -4.04 -8.51 6.15
C VAL A 136 -5.56 -8.73 6.25
N GLY A 137 -6.05 -9.92 5.96
CA GLY A 137 -7.49 -10.22 5.96
C GLY A 137 -7.80 -11.62 5.51
N VAL A 138 -9.05 -11.83 5.12
CA VAL A 138 -9.57 -13.09 4.61
C VAL A 138 -10.21 -12.87 3.23
N MET A 139 -10.24 -13.93 2.42
CA MET A 139 -10.79 -13.86 1.08
C MET A 139 -12.28 -13.59 1.09
N LYS A 140 -12.72 -12.70 0.20
CA LYS A 140 -14.12 -12.41 -0.07
C LYS A 140 -14.51 -12.92 -1.46
N THR A 141 -15.72 -13.45 -1.58
CA THR A 141 -16.31 -13.88 -2.84
C THR A 141 -17.76 -13.43 -2.89
N GLY A 142 -18.09 -12.46 -3.74
CA GLY A 142 -19.41 -11.80 -3.72
C GLY A 142 -19.69 -11.17 -2.35
N GLN A 143 -20.72 -11.63 -1.67
CA GLN A 143 -21.06 -11.23 -0.29
C GLN A 143 -20.45 -12.15 0.78
N ASP A 144 -19.98 -13.33 0.40
CA ASP A 144 -19.46 -14.32 1.34
C ASP A 144 -18.00 -14.04 1.71
N VAL A 145 -17.66 -14.32 2.97
CA VAL A 145 -16.31 -14.21 3.50
C VAL A 145 -15.80 -15.60 3.88
N LEU A 146 -14.73 -16.04 3.22
CA LEU A 146 -14.11 -17.34 3.46
C LEU A 146 -13.10 -17.23 4.60
N GLN A 147 -13.55 -17.45 5.84
CA GLN A 147 -12.74 -17.26 7.05
C GLN A 147 -11.47 -18.12 7.08
N ASP A 148 -11.48 -19.29 6.44
CA ASP A 148 -10.34 -20.22 6.40
C ASP A 148 -9.35 -19.91 5.27
N VAL A 149 -9.63 -18.93 4.42
CA VAL A 149 -8.75 -18.51 3.32
C VAL A 149 -8.12 -17.15 3.66
N GLN A 150 -7.02 -17.22 4.40
CA GLN A 150 -6.26 -16.03 4.77
C GLN A 150 -5.63 -15.36 3.55
N VAL A 151 -5.65 -14.03 3.53
CA VAL A 151 -4.97 -13.21 2.53
C VAL A 151 -3.76 -12.55 3.18
N ALA A 152 -2.58 -12.88 2.67
CA ALA A 152 -1.32 -12.38 3.18
C ALA A 152 -0.42 -11.91 2.04
N LEU A 153 0.26 -10.78 2.24
CA LEU A 153 1.21 -10.21 1.29
C LEU A 153 2.58 -10.87 1.46
N PRO A 154 3.28 -11.23 0.37
CA PRO A 154 4.63 -11.75 0.47
C PRO A 154 5.63 -10.65 0.90
N SER A 155 6.33 -10.82 2.00
CA SER A 155 7.36 -9.88 2.47
C SER A 155 8.49 -9.70 1.45
N ALA A 156 8.82 -10.72 0.70
CA ALA A 156 9.86 -10.69 -0.34
C ALA A 156 9.60 -9.64 -1.46
N VAL A 157 8.33 -9.22 -1.66
CA VAL A 157 8.00 -8.20 -2.67
C VAL A 157 7.93 -6.79 -2.12
N MET A 158 8.11 -6.57 -0.82
CA MET A 158 7.98 -5.23 -0.21
C MET A 158 9.03 -4.24 -0.74
N ARG A 159 10.25 -4.69 -1.06
CA ARG A 159 11.26 -3.86 -1.74
C ARG A 159 10.85 -3.39 -3.15
N GLN A 160 9.78 -3.94 -3.71
CA GLN A 160 9.34 -3.66 -5.09
C GLN A 160 8.21 -2.64 -5.14
N HIS A 161 8.08 -1.84 -4.12
CA HIS A 161 7.07 -0.80 -3.90
C HIS A 161 5.64 -1.31 -3.88
N MET A 162 4.82 -0.69 -3.07
CA MET A 162 3.39 -0.95 -2.98
C MET A 162 2.59 0.34 -2.96
N GLY A 163 1.33 0.27 -3.40
CA GLY A 163 0.39 1.38 -3.34
C GLY A 163 -0.87 0.98 -2.59
N ILE A 164 -1.35 1.89 -1.74
CA ILE A 164 -2.63 1.78 -1.02
C ILE A 164 -3.49 2.94 -1.48
N PHE A 165 -4.59 2.60 -2.13
CA PHE A 165 -5.48 3.54 -2.80
C PHE A 165 -6.87 3.43 -2.21
N ALA A 166 -7.36 4.50 -1.59
CA ALA A 166 -8.62 4.48 -0.87
C ALA A 166 -9.27 5.85 -0.81
N THR A 167 -10.55 5.95 -1.08
CA THR A 167 -11.33 7.14 -0.74
C THR A 167 -11.41 7.30 0.80
N THR A 168 -11.68 8.50 1.28
CA THR A 168 -11.86 8.77 2.71
C THR A 168 -12.94 7.88 3.30
N GLY A 169 -12.69 7.30 4.48
CA GLY A 169 -13.65 6.46 5.19
C GLY A 169 -13.65 4.98 4.81
N MET A 170 -12.92 4.56 3.79
CA MET A 170 -12.86 3.16 3.35
C MET A 170 -12.03 2.23 4.25
N GLY A 171 -11.41 2.75 5.32
CA GLY A 171 -10.64 1.92 6.26
C GLY A 171 -9.13 1.90 6.04
N LYS A 172 -8.57 2.87 5.32
CA LYS A 172 -7.13 3.00 5.06
C LYS A 172 -6.28 2.90 6.35
N SER A 173 -6.60 3.69 7.39
CA SER A 173 -5.87 3.65 8.67
C SER A 173 -5.99 2.31 9.39
N ASN A 174 -7.13 1.63 9.27
CA ASN A 174 -7.31 0.26 9.79
C ASN A 174 -6.39 -0.73 9.06
N PHE A 175 -6.39 -0.70 7.71
CA PHE A 175 -5.49 -1.53 6.91
C PHE A 175 -4.02 -1.31 7.32
N MET A 176 -3.58 -0.05 7.42
CA MET A 176 -2.20 0.27 7.80
C MET A 176 -1.85 -0.26 9.21
N LYS A 177 -2.76 -0.17 10.17
CA LYS A 177 -2.55 -0.74 11.52
C LYS A 177 -2.43 -2.26 11.49
N VAL A 178 -3.29 -2.95 10.73
CA VAL A 178 -3.21 -4.41 10.52
C VAL A 178 -1.89 -4.79 9.85
N PHE A 179 -1.53 -4.08 8.79
CA PHE A 179 -0.26 -4.29 8.08
C PHE A 179 0.96 -4.10 8.99
N CYS A 180 0.94 -3.07 9.84
CA CYS A 180 1.98 -2.86 10.84
C CYS A 180 2.04 -4.00 11.86
N ALA A 181 0.91 -4.41 12.43
CA ALA A 181 0.86 -5.49 13.42
C ALA A 181 1.35 -6.82 12.83
N SER A 182 0.95 -7.12 11.60
CA SER A 182 1.43 -8.30 10.88
C SER A 182 2.94 -8.20 10.59
N SER A 183 3.45 -7.03 10.19
CA SER A 183 4.88 -6.79 9.99
C SER A 183 5.69 -6.91 11.29
N MET A 184 5.13 -6.45 12.43
CA MET A 184 5.74 -6.63 13.76
C MET A 184 5.85 -8.11 14.14
N GLN A 185 4.92 -8.93 13.70
CA GLN A 185 4.94 -10.38 13.93
C GLN A 185 5.94 -11.08 13.02
N ALA A 186 5.89 -10.82 11.71
CA ALA A 186 6.71 -11.48 10.70
C ALA A 186 8.19 -11.08 10.78
N ARG A 187 8.48 -9.83 11.12
CA ARG A 187 9.85 -9.29 11.23
C ARG A 187 10.73 -9.59 10.02
N ALA A 188 10.15 -9.50 8.83
CA ALA A 188 10.83 -9.86 7.58
C ALA A 188 11.56 -8.66 6.93
N PHE A 189 11.14 -7.43 7.23
CA PHE A 189 11.72 -6.18 6.73
C PHE A 189 11.52 -5.04 7.72
N GLY A 190 12.32 -3.98 7.59
CA GLY A 190 12.11 -2.74 8.36
C GLY A 190 10.99 -1.91 7.73
N LEU A 191 10.06 -1.41 8.54
CA LEU A 191 8.95 -0.56 8.08
C LEU A 191 9.03 0.80 8.77
N LEU A 192 9.16 1.87 7.98
CA LEU A 192 9.16 3.25 8.47
C LEU A 192 7.80 3.91 8.21
N ILE A 193 7.21 4.49 9.25
CA ILE A 193 5.98 5.30 9.17
C ILE A 193 6.16 6.58 9.96
N VAL A 194 5.74 7.71 9.39
CA VAL A 194 5.63 8.98 10.11
C VAL A 194 4.15 9.23 10.44
N ASP A 195 3.86 9.53 11.72
CA ASP A 195 2.50 9.67 12.26
C ASP A 195 2.27 11.09 12.81
N PRO A 196 1.80 12.03 11.99
CA PRO A 196 1.51 13.40 12.42
C PRO A 196 0.20 13.51 13.22
N HIS A 197 -0.67 12.51 13.14
CA HIS A 197 -1.97 12.51 13.81
C HIS A 197 -1.95 11.75 15.14
N GLY A 198 -0.94 10.92 15.36
CA GLY A 198 -0.81 10.11 16.58
C GLY A 198 -1.78 8.93 16.64
N GLU A 199 -2.32 8.51 15.48
CA GLU A 199 -3.32 7.45 15.38
C GLU A 199 -2.72 6.05 15.48
N TYR A 200 -1.48 5.89 15.05
CA TYR A 200 -0.80 4.58 15.03
C TYR A 200 -0.24 4.19 16.39
N VAL A 201 0.22 5.16 17.20
CA VAL A 201 0.87 4.87 18.49
C VAL A 201 -0.11 4.36 19.51
N ALA A 202 -1.00 5.24 19.99
CA ALA A 202 -1.92 4.95 21.09
C ALA A 202 -3.37 4.75 20.64
N GLY A 203 -3.65 5.02 19.37
CA GLY A 203 -5.01 5.12 18.86
C GLY A 203 -5.63 6.49 19.14
N GLY A 204 -6.91 6.62 18.88
CA GLY A 204 -7.62 7.89 18.99
C GLY A 204 -9.13 7.67 18.98
N ARG A 205 -9.87 8.56 18.32
CA ARG A 205 -11.29 8.39 18.05
C ARG A 205 -11.51 8.28 16.55
N SER A 206 -12.29 7.28 16.14
CA SER A 206 -12.71 7.15 14.75
C SER A 206 -13.64 8.31 14.34
N SER A 207 -13.88 8.46 13.04
CA SER A 207 -14.87 9.41 12.50
C SER A 207 -16.28 9.20 13.05
N SER A 208 -16.60 7.99 13.51
CA SER A 208 -17.85 7.65 14.21
C SER A 208 -17.83 7.93 15.71
N GLY A 209 -16.73 8.51 16.26
CA GLY A 209 -16.57 8.82 17.69
C GLY A 209 -16.19 7.63 18.58
N LYS A 210 -16.04 6.41 18.02
CA LYS A 210 -15.63 5.22 18.76
C LYS A 210 -14.12 5.30 19.07
N GLU A 211 -13.72 4.90 20.27
CA GLU A 211 -12.30 4.77 20.61
C GLU A 211 -11.65 3.67 19.80
N THR A 212 -10.47 3.98 19.23
CA THR A 212 -9.65 3.05 18.46
C THR A 212 -8.35 2.78 19.19
N ARG A 213 -7.82 1.57 19.04
CA ARG A 213 -6.53 1.17 19.60
C ARG A 213 -5.40 1.52 18.65
N GLY A 214 -4.18 1.69 19.18
CA GLY A 214 -2.95 1.83 18.42
C GLY A 214 -2.02 0.64 18.61
N LEU A 215 -0.86 0.66 17.94
CA LEU A 215 0.11 -0.44 17.93
C LEU A 215 0.68 -0.78 19.32
N LEU A 216 0.68 0.17 20.26
CA LEU A 216 1.09 -0.09 21.65
C LEU A 216 0.19 -1.11 22.37
N HIS A 217 -1.03 -1.36 21.87
CA HIS A 217 -1.94 -2.35 22.44
C HIS A 217 -1.65 -3.78 21.97
N TYR A 218 -0.81 -3.94 20.93
CA TYR A 218 -0.33 -5.24 20.50
C TYR A 218 0.90 -5.67 21.34
N GLN A 219 0.64 -6.23 22.52
CA GLN A 219 1.68 -6.56 23.50
C GLN A 219 2.57 -7.72 23.05
N ALA A 220 2.01 -8.75 22.43
CA ALA A 220 2.77 -9.90 21.95
C ALA A 220 3.80 -9.51 20.87
N GLY A 221 3.53 -8.48 20.06
CA GLY A 221 4.42 -7.97 19.03
C GLY A 221 5.32 -6.80 19.46
N ARG A 222 5.31 -6.40 20.73
CA ARG A 222 5.95 -5.16 21.21
C ARG A 222 7.45 -5.05 20.88
N GLU A 223 8.17 -6.17 20.82
CA GLU A 223 9.58 -6.23 20.44
C GLU A 223 9.84 -5.85 18.97
N GLY A 224 8.81 -6.00 18.11
CA GLY A 224 8.84 -5.61 16.70
C GLY A 224 8.53 -4.13 16.45
N LEU A 225 8.36 -3.31 17.50
CA LEU A 225 8.02 -1.90 17.39
C LEU A 225 9.05 -1.01 18.07
N SER A 226 9.55 0.01 17.36
CA SER A 226 10.34 1.11 17.91
C SER A 226 9.62 2.42 17.64
N VAL A 227 9.46 3.27 18.64
CA VAL A 227 8.73 4.53 18.52
C VAL A 227 9.60 5.70 18.96
N PHE A 228 9.81 6.65 18.06
CA PHE A 228 10.50 7.91 18.30
C PHE A 228 9.47 9.04 18.33
N SER A 229 9.32 9.73 19.46
CA SER A 229 8.18 10.63 19.69
C SER A 229 8.63 12.02 20.15
N THR A 230 7.87 13.03 19.71
CA THR A 230 7.98 14.42 20.20
C THR A 230 7.02 14.74 21.36
N ARG A 231 6.23 13.77 21.82
CA ARG A 231 5.31 13.93 22.95
C ARG A 231 6.06 14.26 24.25
N SER A 232 5.29 14.68 25.26
CA SER A 232 5.82 15.00 26.59
C SER A 232 6.63 13.85 27.18
N GLU A 233 7.61 14.19 28.01
CA GLU A 233 8.47 13.21 28.70
C GLU A 233 7.63 12.22 29.53
N GLN A 234 6.58 12.71 30.18
CA GLN A 234 5.68 11.86 30.97
C GLN A 234 5.00 10.79 30.11
N PHE A 235 4.53 11.16 28.90
CA PHE A 235 3.93 10.21 27.96
C PHE A 235 4.96 9.19 27.47
N ARG A 236 6.15 9.66 27.06
CA ARG A 236 7.21 8.77 26.58
C ARG A 236 7.67 7.77 27.64
N LYS A 237 7.86 8.22 28.89
CA LYS A 237 8.22 7.32 30.00
C LYS A 237 7.14 6.29 30.30
N LYS A 238 5.86 6.69 30.25
CA LYS A 238 4.73 5.76 30.47
C LYS A 238 4.71 4.59 29.48
N TYR A 239 5.05 4.86 28.21
CA TYR A 239 4.95 3.87 27.14
C TYR A 239 6.33 3.37 26.65
N LEU A 240 7.41 3.73 27.33
CA LEU A 240 8.79 3.36 26.97
C LEU A 240 9.13 3.75 25.52
N LEU A 241 8.84 5.01 25.17
CA LEU A 241 9.12 5.58 23.87
C LEU A 241 10.41 6.40 23.89
N GLU A 242 11.15 6.39 22.79
CA GLU A 242 12.34 7.20 22.60
C GLU A 242 11.95 8.64 22.20
N GLN A 243 12.79 9.59 22.56
CA GLN A 243 12.59 10.96 22.09
C GLN A 243 13.18 11.13 20.69
N LEU A 244 12.39 11.73 19.79
CA LEU A 244 12.90 12.08 18.46
C LEU A 244 13.82 13.28 18.54
N TYR A 245 15.02 13.12 17.96
CA TYR A 245 15.97 14.19 17.72
C TYR A 245 16.56 14.07 16.32
N LEU A 246 16.68 15.21 15.62
CA LEU A 246 17.44 15.35 14.39
C LEU A 246 18.53 16.39 14.61
N ASP A 247 19.74 16.07 14.16
CA ASP A 247 20.86 17.01 14.20
C ASP A 247 20.76 18.03 13.06
N HIS A 248 21.33 19.22 13.25
CA HIS A 248 21.45 20.19 12.17
C HIS A 248 22.17 19.61 10.94
N ASP A 249 23.08 18.65 11.13
CA ASP A 249 23.78 17.98 10.04
C ASP A 249 22.96 16.86 9.37
N ASP A 250 21.79 16.52 9.90
CA ASP A 250 20.86 15.65 9.21
C ASP A 250 20.07 16.41 8.12
N PHE A 251 19.84 17.71 8.32
CA PHE A 251 19.21 18.62 7.36
C PHE A 251 20.10 18.86 6.13
N ARG A 252 19.47 19.09 4.99
CA ARG A 252 20.08 19.59 3.75
C ARG A 252 19.20 20.67 3.13
N ALA A 253 19.80 21.58 2.39
CA ALA A 253 19.07 22.69 1.77
C ALA A 253 17.85 22.28 0.94
N PRO A 254 17.87 21.17 0.15
CA PRO A 254 16.69 20.70 -0.59
C PRO A 254 15.47 20.38 0.28
N ASP A 255 15.63 20.08 1.56
CA ASP A 255 14.50 19.83 2.47
C ASP A 255 13.62 21.08 2.68
N LEU A 256 14.14 22.27 2.42
CA LEU A 256 13.38 23.53 2.47
C LEU A 256 12.27 23.57 1.40
N LEU A 257 12.46 22.87 0.28
CA LEU A 257 11.47 22.83 -0.81
C LEU A 257 10.14 22.21 -0.38
N LEU A 258 10.15 21.40 0.68
CA LEU A 258 8.95 20.82 1.27
C LEU A 258 8.18 21.77 2.18
N LEU A 259 8.90 22.72 2.78
CA LEU A 259 8.34 23.62 3.79
C LEU A 259 7.77 24.91 3.19
N TYR A 260 8.25 25.30 2.00
CA TYR A 260 7.93 26.58 1.40
C TYR A 260 7.87 26.52 -0.13
N GLU A 261 7.03 27.33 -0.72
CA GLU A 261 7.12 27.64 -2.14
C GLU A 261 8.33 28.53 -2.40
N HIS A 262 9.10 28.24 -3.43
CA HIS A 262 10.33 28.95 -3.77
C HIS A 262 10.23 29.56 -5.18
N SER A 263 10.65 30.85 -5.30
CA SER A 263 10.88 31.48 -6.60
C SER A 263 12.11 30.86 -7.29
N PRO A 264 12.27 30.97 -8.63
CA PRO A 264 13.42 30.39 -9.32
C PRO A 264 14.77 30.78 -8.69
N PRO A 265 15.09 32.05 -8.35
CA PRO A 265 16.37 32.36 -7.71
C PRO A 265 16.57 31.69 -6.34
N GLN A 266 15.49 31.46 -5.59
CA GLN A 266 15.57 30.78 -4.30
C GLN A 266 15.82 29.29 -4.46
N ARG A 267 15.31 28.66 -5.53
CA ARG A 267 15.61 27.25 -5.88
C ARG A 267 17.07 27.09 -6.25
N GLU A 268 17.62 28.00 -7.03
CA GLU A 268 19.04 28.00 -7.37
C GLU A 268 19.92 28.10 -6.10
N VAL A 269 19.56 28.94 -5.11
CA VAL A 269 20.26 28.98 -3.81
C VAL A 269 20.21 27.60 -3.13
N VAL A 270 19.05 26.93 -3.13
CA VAL A 270 18.91 25.60 -2.53
C VAL A 270 19.78 24.57 -3.25
N GLU A 271 19.80 24.59 -4.58
CA GLU A 271 20.61 23.69 -5.41
C GLU A 271 22.11 23.90 -5.18
N MET A 272 22.58 25.14 -5.11
CA MET A 272 23.99 25.44 -4.83
C MET A 272 24.44 24.97 -3.44
N LEU A 273 23.51 24.91 -2.48
CA LEU A 273 23.79 24.50 -1.11
C LEU A 273 23.50 23.01 -0.85
N GLU A 274 23.12 22.23 -1.86
CA GLU A 274 22.70 20.83 -1.72
C GLU A 274 23.74 19.94 -1.01
N SER A 275 25.01 20.11 -1.37
CA SER A 275 26.12 19.34 -0.80
C SER A 275 26.68 19.92 0.51
N THR A 276 26.21 21.10 0.93
CA THR A 276 26.71 21.80 2.11
C THR A 276 26.13 21.18 3.39
N PRO A 277 26.93 20.94 4.45
CA PRO A 277 26.42 20.50 5.75
C PRO A 277 25.31 21.43 6.27
N GLY A 278 24.27 20.84 6.83
CA GLY A 278 23.13 21.62 7.32
C GLY A 278 23.47 22.57 8.45
N SER A 279 24.39 22.18 9.34
CA SER A 279 24.93 23.04 10.40
C SER A 279 25.60 24.29 9.83
N ASP A 280 26.40 24.15 8.75
CA ASP A 280 27.08 25.26 8.12
C ASP A 280 26.09 26.21 7.42
N VAL A 281 25.08 25.66 6.74
CA VAL A 281 23.99 26.46 6.12
C VAL A 281 23.25 27.25 7.19
N ILE A 282 22.84 26.60 8.28
CA ILE A 282 22.11 27.25 9.38
C ILE A 282 22.97 28.35 10.00
N ASP A 283 24.22 28.03 10.31
CA ASP A 283 25.15 28.98 10.97
C ASP A 283 25.46 30.17 10.08
N PHE A 284 25.67 29.98 8.77
CA PHE A 284 25.86 31.03 7.80
C PHE A 284 24.67 32.00 7.77
N PHE A 285 23.46 31.48 7.56
CA PHE A 285 22.27 32.31 7.49
C PHE A 285 21.88 32.94 8.83
N GLN A 286 22.24 32.32 9.95
CA GLN A 286 21.99 32.88 11.29
C GLN A 286 22.91 34.08 11.60
N LYS A 287 24.18 34.01 11.19
CA LYS A 287 25.21 34.99 11.57
C LYS A 287 25.45 36.09 10.55
N THR A 288 24.95 35.95 9.32
CA THR A 288 25.19 36.90 8.23
C THR A 288 24.11 37.96 8.20
N ASP A 289 24.52 39.23 8.18
CA ASP A 289 23.65 40.36 7.89
C ASP A 289 23.58 40.59 6.37
N PHE A 290 22.46 40.21 5.77
CA PHE A 290 22.27 40.38 4.32
C PHE A 290 21.97 41.80 3.87
N ALA A 291 21.76 42.74 4.77
CA ALA A 291 21.65 44.16 4.40
C ALA A 291 23.00 44.74 3.99
N THR A 292 24.09 44.23 4.57
CA THR A 292 25.47 44.65 4.32
C THR A 292 26.33 43.57 3.69
N PHE A 293 25.73 42.46 3.28
CA PHE A 293 26.46 41.31 2.76
C PHE A 293 27.14 41.58 1.44
N ASP A 294 28.45 41.40 1.43
CA ASP A 294 29.30 41.35 0.25
C ASP A 294 30.21 40.11 0.34
N ALA A 295 30.15 39.26 -0.66
CA ALA A 295 30.88 38.02 -0.69
C ALA A 295 32.41 38.18 -0.78
N GLU A 296 32.88 39.30 -1.36
CA GLU A 296 34.32 39.59 -1.50
C GLU A 296 34.96 40.03 -0.18
N THR A 297 34.18 40.72 0.64
CA THR A 297 34.62 41.24 1.93
C THR A 297 34.17 40.40 3.12
N TYR A 298 33.48 39.30 2.86
CA TYR A 298 32.96 38.43 3.93
C TYR A 298 34.08 37.79 4.77
N SER A 299 34.08 38.10 6.06
CA SER A 299 35.07 37.63 7.05
C SER A 299 34.48 36.59 8.05
N GLY A 300 33.26 36.10 7.82
CA GLY A 300 32.60 35.13 8.69
C GLY A 300 33.12 33.70 8.54
N PRO A 301 32.58 32.76 9.33
CA PRO A 301 33.11 31.38 9.45
C PRO A 301 32.93 30.52 8.18
N HIS A 302 32.07 30.91 7.22
CA HIS A 302 31.74 30.12 6.05
C HIS A 302 32.04 30.81 4.71
N PRO A 303 33.33 31.14 4.41
CA PRO A 303 33.73 31.90 3.21
C PRO A 303 33.42 31.15 1.90
N ARG A 304 33.31 29.80 1.94
CA ARG A 304 32.92 29.02 0.77
C ARG A 304 31.45 29.29 0.40
N ILE A 305 30.54 29.26 1.37
CA ILE A 305 29.11 29.54 1.16
C ILE A 305 28.94 30.98 0.64
N ALA A 306 29.65 31.96 1.24
CA ALA A 306 29.61 33.35 0.80
C ALA A 306 30.01 33.47 -0.69
N ARG A 307 31.08 32.80 -1.11
CA ARG A 307 31.56 32.79 -2.50
C ARG A 307 30.56 32.13 -3.45
N ASP A 308 29.95 31.01 -3.07
CA ASP A 308 28.98 30.28 -3.88
C ASP A 308 27.71 31.15 -4.09
N LEU A 309 27.35 31.97 -3.09
CA LEU A 309 26.16 32.81 -3.12
C LEU A 309 26.41 34.27 -3.62
N LYS A 310 27.61 34.60 -4.12
CA LYS A 310 28.01 35.97 -4.52
C LYS A 310 27.10 36.61 -5.59
N ASN A 311 26.51 35.83 -6.46
CA ASN A 311 25.70 36.31 -7.58
C ASN A 311 24.22 36.50 -7.22
N PHE A 312 23.80 36.16 -5.99
CA PHE A 312 22.42 36.34 -5.56
C PHE A 312 22.17 37.68 -4.91
N SER A 313 21.00 38.25 -5.16
CA SER A 313 20.64 39.52 -4.55
C SER A 313 20.49 39.42 -3.03
N PRO A 314 20.85 40.44 -2.27
CA PRO A 314 20.64 40.49 -0.82
C PRO A 314 19.19 40.25 -0.41
N SER A 315 18.21 40.66 -1.23
CA SER A 315 16.80 40.42 -0.99
C SER A 315 16.43 38.94 -1.08
N THR A 316 16.97 38.19 -2.06
CA THR A 316 16.79 36.75 -2.18
C THR A 316 17.37 36.02 -0.97
N LEU A 317 18.60 36.37 -0.57
CA LEU A 317 19.27 35.76 0.58
C LEU A 317 18.56 36.09 1.91
N SER A 318 18.03 37.30 2.08
CA SER A 318 17.22 37.66 3.25
C SER A 318 15.91 36.84 3.35
N VAL A 319 15.28 36.52 2.21
CA VAL A 319 14.12 35.63 2.22
C VAL A 319 14.53 34.20 2.65
N MET A 320 15.64 33.70 2.13
CA MET A 320 16.15 32.38 2.52
C MET A 320 16.50 32.35 4.01
N GLN A 321 17.13 33.40 4.54
CA GLN A 321 17.38 33.54 5.98
C GLN A 321 16.10 33.42 6.80
N ARG A 322 15.05 34.17 6.47
CA ARG A 322 13.76 34.07 7.19
C ARG A 322 13.16 32.69 7.12
N ARG A 323 13.28 31.97 6.01
CA ARG A 323 12.78 30.60 5.84
C ARG A 323 13.55 29.60 6.67
N ILE A 324 14.88 29.67 6.67
CA ILE A 324 15.74 28.81 7.49
C ILE A 324 15.47 29.06 8.97
N MET A 325 15.39 30.33 9.39
CA MET A 325 15.06 30.65 10.79
C MET A 325 13.64 30.22 11.15
N GLY A 326 12.69 30.37 10.23
CA GLY A 326 11.31 29.89 10.40
C GLY A 326 11.24 28.36 10.54
N MET A 327 12.02 27.63 9.75
CA MET A 327 12.17 26.18 9.85
C MET A 327 12.72 25.77 11.24
N MET A 328 13.82 26.41 11.66
CA MET A 328 14.44 26.17 12.96
C MET A 328 13.46 26.39 14.12
N ASN A 329 12.73 27.50 14.09
CA ASN A 329 11.77 27.85 15.13
C ASN A 329 10.58 26.87 15.19
N ARG A 330 10.04 26.45 14.04
CA ARG A 330 8.93 25.49 13.99
C ARG A 330 9.34 24.11 14.49
N ASN A 331 10.54 23.68 14.16
CA ASN A 331 11.02 22.32 14.44
C ASN A 331 11.95 22.25 15.67
N ARG A 332 12.04 23.33 16.48
CA ARG A 332 12.91 23.41 17.66
C ARG A 332 12.70 22.29 18.69
N GLY A 333 11.55 21.64 18.67
CA GLY A 333 11.23 20.54 19.58
C GLY A 333 12.05 19.28 19.32
N PHE A 334 12.51 19.09 18.10
CA PHE A 334 13.28 17.91 17.70
C PHE A 334 14.54 18.23 16.85
N LEU A 335 14.58 19.36 16.11
CA LEU A 335 15.75 19.76 15.34
C LEU A 335 16.69 20.59 16.25
N ARG A 336 17.88 20.08 16.54
CA ARG A 336 18.81 20.67 17.49
C ARG A 336 20.26 20.51 17.05
N LYS A 337 21.13 21.29 17.67
CA LYS A 337 22.57 21.11 17.51
C LYS A 337 23.04 20.00 18.47
N GLN A 338 23.62 18.97 17.93
CA GLN A 338 24.13 17.77 18.62
C GLN A 338 23.04 16.77 19.07
N GLY A 339 23.17 15.61 18.55
CA GLY A 339 22.37 14.42 18.82
C GLY A 339 21.29 14.17 17.77
N SER A 340 21.30 12.97 17.25
CA SER A 340 20.37 12.48 16.22
C SER A 340 19.85 11.10 16.63
N SER A 341 18.56 10.86 16.37
CA SER A 341 17.96 9.52 16.49
C SER A 341 18.15 8.67 15.23
N ILE A 342 18.79 9.21 14.19
CA ILE A 342 18.98 8.48 12.92
C ILE A 342 19.72 7.15 13.12
N PRO A 343 20.82 7.06 13.90
CA PRO A 343 21.50 5.79 14.13
C PRO A 343 20.59 4.72 14.74
N GLU A 344 19.79 5.08 15.75
CA GLU A 344 18.85 4.19 16.41
C GLU A 344 17.68 3.80 15.50
N ILE A 345 17.17 4.74 14.69
CA ILE A 345 16.17 4.48 13.65
C ILE A 345 16.70 3.47 12.65
N MET A 346 17.91 3.69 12.12
CA MET A 346 18.55 2.78 11.17
C MET A 346 18.76 1.39 11.77
N LYS A 347 19.25 1.33 13.01
CA LYS A 347 19.42 0.06 13.73
C LYS A 347 18.09 -0.69 13.85
N ALA A 348 17.02 -0.02 14.27
CA ALA A 348 15.71 -0.63 14.41
C ALA A 348 15.15 -1.14 13.06
N LEU A 349 15.31 -0.38 11.98
CA LEU A 349 14.92 -0.80 10.64
C LEU A 349 15.71 -2.03 10.18
N HIS A 350 17.02 -2.08 10.44
CA HIS A 350 17.87 -3.22 10.11
C HIS A 350 17.64 -4.45 11.02
N GLU A 351 16.99 -4.26 12.16
CA GLU A 351 16.46 -5.33 13.01
C GLU A 351 15.05 -5.80 12.57
N ASN A 352 14.60 -5.35 11.39
CA ASN A 352 13.29 -5.66 10.81
C ASN A 352 12.13 -5.27 11.74
N LYS A 353 12.22 -4.09 12.36
CA LYS A 353 11.17 -3.54 13.20
C LYS A 353 10.29 -2.56 12.42
N VAL A 354 9.07 -2.40 12.89
CA VAL A 354 8.23 -1.25 12.56
C VAL A 354 8.76 -0.05 13.35
N VAL A 355 9.21 0.96 12.64
CA VAL A 355 9.70 2.22 13.21
C VAL A 355 8.64 3.30 12.99
N LEU A 356 8.13 3.82 14.08
CA LEU A 356 7.09 4.82 14.09
C LEU A 356 7.65 6.16 14.56
N ILE A 357 7.58 7.18 13.71
CA ILE A 357 7.96 8.55 14.01
C ILE A 357 6.71 9.31 14.41
N ASP A 358 6.46 9.41 15.70
CA ASP A 358 5.26 10.01 16.30
C ASP A 358 5.49 11.51 16.55
N ILE A 359 4.90 12.34 15.70
CA ILE A 359 5.05 13.81 15.71
C ILE A 359 3.70 14.54 15.78
N PRO A 360 2.86 14.24 16.79
CA PRO A 360 1.50 14.72 16.85
C PRO A 360 1.38 16.24 16.88
N GLY A 361 0.41 16.77 16.12
CA GLY A 361 0.14 18.19 16.02
C GLY A 361 1.12 18.98 15.17
N MET A 362 2.03 18.31 14.48
CA MET A 362 2.85 18.94 13.44
C MET A 362 2.07 19.12 12.14
N SER A 363 2.49 20.11 11.35
CA SER A 363 1.93 20.30 10.02
C SER A 363 2.38 19.17 9.10
N GLU A 364 1.56 18.85 8.10
CA GLU A 364 1.88 17.91 7.03
C GLU A 364 3.21 18.23 6.32
N GLN A 365 3.57 19.51 6.23
CA GLN A 365 4.87 19.93 5.68
C GLN A 365 6.03 19.51 6.59
N SER A 366 5.85 19.58 7.91
CA SER A 366 6.86 19.11 8.88
C SER A 366 7.00 17.58 8.86
N GLU A 367 5.91 16.86 8.63
CA GLU A 367 5.92 15.41 8.39
C GLU A 367 6.81 15.06 7.20
N LEU A 368 6.54 15.65 6.03
CA LEU A 368 7.30 15.40 4.81
C LEU A 368 8.78 15.84 4.95
N PHE A 369 9.03 16.90 5.71
CA PHE A 369 10.38 17.36 6.03
C PHE A 369 11.15 16.31 6.85
N VAL A 370 10.56 15.79 7.92
CA VAL A 370 11.17 14.71 8.74
C VAL A 370 11.38 13.46 7.89
N LEU A 371 10.36 13.07 7.11
CA LEU A 371 10.42 11.90 6.24
C LEU A 371 11.51 12.02 5.18
N SER A 372 11.72 13.21 4.58
CA SER A 372 12.77 13.41 3.58
C SER A 372 14.18 13.24 4.16
N ILE A 373 14.40 13.77 5.36
CA ILE A 373 15.68 13.62 6.07
C ILE A 373 15.98 12.16 6.31
N ILE A 374 15.02 11.42 6.87
CA ILE A 374 15.20 10.00 7.20
C ILE A 374 15.38 9.18 5.91
N THR A 375 14.54 9.42 4.88
CA THR A 375 14.62 8.72 3.59
C THR A 375 15.99 8.90 2.94
N ARG A 376 16.53 10.13 2.94
CA ARG A 376 17.87 10.41 2.39
C ARG A 376 18.96 9.63 3.14
N LYS A 377 18.87 9.56 4.46
CA LYS A 377 19.84 8.80 5.28
C LYS A 377 19.75 7.29 5.01
N ILE A 378 18.52 6.75 4.87
CA ILE A 378 18.31 5.36 4.49
C ILE A 378 18.92 5.09 3.11
N MET A 379 18.58 5.90 2.10
CA MET A 379 19.07 5.73 0.73
C MET A 379 20.61 5.74 0.68
N ARG A 380 21.28 6.72 1.30
CA ARG A 380 22.74 6.82 1.34
C ARG A 380 23.39 5.63 2.03
N ASN A 381 22.82 5.19 3.15
CA ASN A 381 23.34 4.02 3.87
C ASN A 381 23.25 2.76 2.99
N HIS A 382 22.13 2.55 2.32
CA HIS A 382 21.90 1.40 1.45
C HIS A 382 22.67 1.48 0.11
N GLN A 383 23.04 2.67 -0.36
CA GLN A 383 23.88 2.87 -1.56
C GLN A 383 25.37 2.57 -1.31
N GLY A 384 25.78 2.23 -0.09
CA GLY A 384 27.13 1.80 0.19
C GLY A 384 28.05 2.83 0.83
N GLU A 385 27.56 4.00 1.25
CA GLU A 385 28.36 4.96 2.04
C GLU A 385 28.72 4.41 3.45
N GLY A 386 28.19 3.25 3.83
CA GLY A 386 28.36 2.64 5.15
C GLY A 386 28.73 1.16 5.20
N SER A 387 28.77 0.44 4.08
CA SER A 387 29.00 -1.01 4.11
C SER A 387 30.08 -1.46 3.12
N GLY A 388 31.29 -1.65 3.64
CA GLY A 388 32.33 -2.45 2.99
C GLY A 388 32.15 -3.95 3.22
N GLY A 389 30.91 -4.48 3.22
CA GLY A 389 30.58 -5.86 3.55
C GLY A 389 29.80 -6.57 2.46
N GLU A 390 30.09 -7.86 2.29
CA GLU A 390 29.44 -8.79 1.33
C GLU A 390 27.98 -9.18 1.71
N GLU A 391 27.37 -8.55 2.73
CA GLU A 391 26.00 -8.87 3.13
C GLU A 391 24.96 -8.18 2.22
N GLU A 392 23.94 -8.93 1.79
CA GLU A 392 22.81 -8.35 1.07
C GLU A 392 22.15 -7.23 1.89
N PRO A 393 21.82 -6.08 1.27
CA PRO A 393 21.20 -4.97 1.99
C PRO A 393 19.85 -5.42 2.55
N LYS A 394 19.63 -5.15 3.84
CA LYS A 394 18.36 -5.44 4.51
C LYS A 394 17.23 -4.67 3.83
N GLN A 395 16.05 -5.28 3.78
CA GLN A 395 14.90 -4.66 3.15
C GLN A 395 14.28 -3.62 4.08
N VAL A 396 13.99 -2.44 3.53
CA VAL A 396 13.29 -1.37 4.24
C VAL A 396 12.15 -0.86 3.37
N LEU A 397 10.96 -0.76 3.95
CA LEU A 397 9.78 -0.16 3.33
C LEU A 397 9.49 1.19 3.99
N ILE A 398 9.45 2.27 3.19
CA ILE A 398 9.18 3.63 3.66
C ILE A 398 7.75 4.00 3.26
N THR A 399 6.90 4.31 4.23
CA THR A 399 5.52 4.75 3.97
C THR A 399 5.47 6.25 3.74
N ILE A 400 4.78 6.66 2.69
CA ILE A 400 4.49 8.05 2.34
C ILE A 400 2.98 8.21 2.30
N GLU A 401 2.41 8.85 3.31
CA GLU A 401 1.00 9.24 3.30
C GLU A 401 0.78 10.49 2.44
N GLU A 402 -0.42 10.64 1.86
CA GLU A 402 -0.77 11.71 0.91
C GLU A 402 0.33 11.92 -0.16
N ALA A 403 0.80 10.80 -0.71
CA ALA A 403 2.00 10.71 -1.55
C ALA A 403 1.92 11.55 -2.84
N GLN A 404 0.72 11.93 -3.31
CA GLN A 404 0.54 12.84 -4.45
C GLN A 404 1.21 14.22 -4.24
N ARG A 405 1.48 14.59 -2.98
CA ARG A 405 2.16 15.87 -2.66
C ARG A 405 3.64 15.87 -3.05
N VAL A 406 4.28 14.72 -3.00
CA VAL A 406 5.74 14.59 -3.22
C VAL A 406 6.09 13.73 -4.42
N LEU A 407 5.18 12.89 -4.91
CA LEU A 407 5.36 12.01 -6.06
C LEU A 407 4.53 12.43 -7.28
N GLY A 408 3.90 13.60 -7.25
CA GLY A 408 3.20 14.18 -8.40
C GLY A 408 4.14 14.70 -9.49
N SER A 409 3.57 15.04 -10.65
CA SER A 409 4.32 15.59 -11.80
C SER A 409 4.72 17.05 -11.65
N GLY A 410 4.24 17.73 -10.60
CA GLY A 410 4.42 19.17 -10.38
C GLY A 410 5.77 19.56 -9.79
N PRO A 411 6.04 20.89 -9.73
CA PRO A 411 7.31 21.43 -9.23
C PRO A 411 7.55 21.23 -7.71
N GLY A 412 6.58 20.69 -6.98
CA GLY A 412 6.70 20.35 -5.54
C GLY A 412 7.21 18.94 -5.26
N SER A 413 7.45 18.11 -6.30
CA SER A 413 7.99 16.77 -6.10
C SER A 413 9.44 16.86 -5.64
N THR A 414 9.74 16.28 -4.49
CA THR A 414 11.10 16.22 -3.95
C THR A 414 11.92 15.15 -4.65
N GLN A 415 13.14 15.51 -5.03
CA GLN A 415 14.07 14.62 -5.73
C GLN A 415 14.30 13.32 -4.98
N ILE A 416 14.43 13.34 -3.64
CA ILE A 416 14.74 12.16 -2.83
C ILE A 416 13.64 11.07 -2.89
N PHE A 417 12.35 11.45 -2.87
CA PHE A 417 11.27 10.47 -2.95
C PHE A 417 11.14 9.89 -4.36
N ARG A 418 11.41 10.71 -5.39
CA ARG A 418 11.47 10.23 -6.76
C ARG A 418 12.66 9.28 -6.97
N GLU A 419 13.82 9.60 -6.42
CA GLU A 419 15.01 8.74 -6.44
C GLU A 419 14.71 7.40 -5.75
N ALA A 420 14.11 7.44 -4.54
CA ALA A 420 13.70 6.23 -3.84
C ALA A 420 12.70 5.38 -4.65
N ALA A 421 11.75 6.02 -5.36
CA ALA A 421 10.79 5.31 -6.22
C ALA A 421 11.44 4.68 -7.46
N MET A 422 12.44 5.32 -8.06
CA MET A 422 13.05 4.86 -9.31
C MET A 422 14.22 3.92 -9.10
N GLU A 423 14.96 4.07 -8.01
CA GLU A 423 16.23 3.38 -7.78
C GLU A 423 16.26 2.55 -6.48
N GLY A 424 15.42 2.87 -5.50
CA GLY A 424 15.43 2.25 -4.16
C GLY A 424 15.41 0.73 -4.18
N ARG A 425 14.66 0.14 -5.12
CA ARG A 425 14.59 -1.31 -5.30
C ARG A 425 15.96 -1.99 -5.44
N LYS A 426 16.91 -1.34 -6.11
CA LYS A 426 18.27 -1.87 -6.32
C LYS A 426 19.04 -2.01 -5.00
N PHE A 427 18.67 -1.19 -4.04
CA PHE A 427 19.32 -1.07 -2.74
C PHE A 427 18.50 -1.67 -1.59
N GLY A 428 17.44 -2.43 -1.90
CA GLY A 428 16.56 -3.01 -0.88
C GLY A 428 15.58 -2.02 -0.24
N VAL A 429 15.43 -0.80 -0.80
CA VAL A 429 14.50 0.22 -0.31
C VAL A 429 13.23 0.23 -1.14
N GLY A 430 12.10 -0.11 -0.52
CA GLY A 430 10.76 -0.01 -1.09
C GLY A 430 10.02 1.23 -0.61
N LEU A 431 9.02 1.66 -1.38
CA LEU A 431 8.05 2.68 -0.97
C LEU A 431 6.66 2.06 -0.82
N CYS A 432 5.97 2.42 0.25
CA CYS A 432 4.54 2.25 0.42
C CYS A 432 3.86 3.60 0.15
N VAL A 433 3.28 3.72 -1.03
CA VAL A 433 2.62 4.95 -1.52
C VAL A 433 1.17 4.92 -1.10
N VAL A 434 0.74 5.80 -0.20
CA VAL A 434 -0.63 5.88 0.30
C VAL A 434 -1.28 7.15 -0.23
N THR A 435 -2.40 7.03 -0.96
CA THR A 435 -3.08 8.19 -1.55
C THR A 435 -4.56 7.96 -1.79
N GLN A 436 -5.32 9.05 -1.76
CA GLN A 436 -6.73 9.09 -2.17
C GLN A 436 -6.90 9.49 -3.64
N GLN A 437 -5.85 10.01 -4.27
CA GLN A 437 -5.88 10.58 -5.62
C GLN A 437 -4.73 10.02 -6.48
N PRO A 438 -4.77 8.74 -6.85
CA PRO A 438 -3.71 8.11 -7.63
C PRO A 438 -3.44 8.79 -8.98
N LYS A 439 -4.44 9.40 -9.61
CA LYS A 439 -4.26 10.17 -10.87
C LYS A 439 -3.30 11.36 -10.73
N ASN A 440 -3.06 11.84 -9.53
CA ASN A 440 -2.13 12.93 -9.25
C ASN A 440 -0.69 12.45 -8.98
N ILE A 441 -0.44 11.15 -8.95
CA ILE A 441 0.90 10.56 -8.87
C ILE A 441 1.51 10.51 -10.28
N ASP A 442 2.82 10.74 -10.39
CA ASP A 442 3.55 10.56 -11.65
C ASP A 442 3.40 9.10 -12.15
N ALA A 443 2.94 8.94 -13.39
CA ALA A 443 2.69 7.62 -13.98
C ALA A 443 3.95 6.72 -13.98
N ARG A 444 5.16 7.30 -14.03
CA ARG A 444 6.42 6.57 -13.94
C ARG A 444 6.63 5.96 -12.56
N VAL A 445 6.19 6.63 -11.51
CA VAL A 445 6.22 6.12 -10.13
C VAL A 445 5.20 4.99 -9.97
N LEU A 446 3.95 5.20 -10.42
CA LEU A 446 2.92 4.17 -10.36
C LEU A 446 3.34 2.89 -11.10
N ALA A 447 4.02 3.02 -12.23
CA ALA A 447 4.54 1.89 -13.01
C ALA A 447 5.62 1.07 -12.27
N GLN A 448 6.25 1.61 -11.22
CA GLN A 448 7.22 0.88 -10.39
C GLN A 448 6.54 0.05 -9.29
N LEU A 449 5.27 0.33 -8.98
CA LEU A 449 4.54 -0.42 -7.96
C LEU A 449 4.24 -1.84 -8.44
N ASN A 450 4.43 -2.81 -7.58
CA ASN A 450 4.17 -4.22 -7.87
C ASN A 450 3.06 -4.81 -6.99
N THR A 451 2.69 -4.11 -5.93
CA THR A 451 1.56 -4.46 -5.06
C THR A 451 0.58 -3.29 -5.02
N PHE A 452 -0.68 -3.56 -5.29
CA PHE A 452 -1.78 -2.63 -5.27
C PHE A 452 -2.83 -3.12 -4.28
N VAL A 453 -3.11 -2.32 -3.27
CA VAL A 453 -4.23 -2.50 -2.34
C VAL A 453 -5.25 -1.43 -2.66
N VAL A 454 -6.33 -1.80 -3.32
CA VAL A 454 -7.36 -0.87 -3.79
C VAL A 454 -8.61 -1.03 -2.93
N MET A 455 -8.89 -0.02 -2.13
CA MET A 455 -10.06 0.04 -1.25
C MET A 455 -10.99 1.12 -1.82
N GLY A 456 -12.15 0.79 -2.27
CA GLY A 456 -13.17 1.68 -2.83
C GLY A 456 -12.70 3.03 -3.39
N LEU A 457 -12.75 3.18 -4.71
CA LEU A 457 -12.43 4.41 -5.43
C LEU A 457 -13.65 4.87 -6.22
N SER A 458 -14.21 6.02 -5.86
CA SER A 458 -15.40 6.57 -6.51
C SER A 458 -15.08 7.29 -7.82
N ASP A 459 -13.92 7.96 -7.92
CA ASP A 459 -13.53 8.70 -9.14
C ASP A 459 -13.06 7.75 -10.24
N ARG A 460 -13.65 7.87 -11.43
CA ARG A 460 -13.33 7.03 -12.59
C ARG A 460 -11.88 7.22 -13.06
N GLY A 461 -11.38 8.46 -13.08
CA GLY A 461 -10.02 8.74 -13.52
C GLY A 461 -8.96 8.12 -12.59
N ASP A 462 -9.28 8.01 -11.29
CA ASP A 462 -8.44 7.31 -10.33
C ASP A 462 -8.44 5.80 -10.59
N ARG A 463 -9.61 5.19 -10.87
CA ARG A 463 -9.71 3.77 -11.21
C ARG A 463 -8.99 3.44 -12.53
N ASP A 464 -9.20 4.25 -13.58
CA ASP A 464 -8.52 4.08 -14.88
C ASP A 464 -6.99 4.15 -14.72
N THR A 465 -6.51 5.07 -13.87
CA THR A 465 -5.07 5.21 -13.56
C THR A 465 -4.51 3.96 -12.88
N ILE A 466 -5.21 3.41 -11.89
CA ILE A 466 -4.82 2.18 -11.22
C ILE A 466 -4.86 0.99 -12.18
N ALA A 467 -5.93 0.84 -12.96
CA ALA A 467 -6.08 -0.26 -13.90
C ALA A 467 -4.95 -0.28 -14.95
N SER A 468 -4.54 0.90 -15.44
CA SER A 468 -3.45 1.02 -16.43
C SER A 468 -2.04 0.82 -15.84
N SER A 469 -1.88 1.01 -14.53
CA SER A 469 -0.57 0.92 -13.84
C SER A 469 -0.31 -0.44 -13.21
N ALA A 470 -1.35 -1.19 -12.83
CA ALA A 470 -1.24 -2.48 -12.17
C ALA A 470 -0.63 -3.56 -13.07
N LYS A 471 0.13 -4.49 -12.46
CA LYS A 471 0.76 -5.60 -13.20
C LYS A 471 -0.22 -6.72 -13.59
N GLN A 472 -1.33 -6.80 -12.91
CA GLN A 472 -2.46 -7.67 -13.24
C GLN A 472 -3.59 -6.82 -13.83
N ASP A 473 -4.39 -7.39 -14.70
CA ASP A 473 -5.51 -6.68 -15.32
C ASP A 473 -6.61 -6.36 -14.28
N LEU A 474 -6.72 -5.11 -13.87
CA LEU A 474 -7.76 -4.59 -12.99
C LEU A 474 -8.87 -3.89 -13.77
N SER A 475 -8.76 -3.72 -15.10
CA SER A 475 -9.72 -2.96 -15.90
C SER A 475 -11.13 -3.55 -15.88
N ARG A 476 -11.23 -4.87 -15.71
CA ARG A 476 -12.50 -5.59 -15.60
C ARG A 476 -13.08 -5.65 -14.20
N LEU A 477 -12.38 -5.09 -13.21
CA LEU A 477 -12.82 -5.00 -11.81
C LEU A 477 -13.30 -3.59 -11.46
N ASP A 478 -13.51 -2.72 -12.44
CA ASP A 478 -13.90 -1.32 -12.22
C ASP A 478 -15.18 -1.20 -11.37
N THR A 479 -16.22 -1.96 -11.72
CA THR A 479 -17.49 -1.97 -10.98
C THR A 479 -17.32 -2.55 -9.57
N GLU A 480 -16.55 -3.63 -9.43
CA GLU A 480 -16.26 -4.21 -8.11
C GLU A 480 -15.52 -3.20 -7.21
N ILE A 481 -14.47 -2.55 -7.73
CA ILE A 481 -13.71 -1.52 -6.99
C ILE A 481 -14.61 -0.34 -6.58
N GLN A 482 -15.53 0.06 -7.45
CA GLN A 482 -16.48 1.14 -7.15
C GLN A 482 -17.46 0.78 -6.04
N THR A 483 -17.84 -0.50 -5.93
CA THR A 483 -18.89 -0.99 -5.01
C THR A 483 -18.33 -1.58 -3.71
N LEU A 484 -16.99 -1.56 -3.51
CA LEU A 484 -16.38 -2.01 -2.27
C LEU A 484 -16.90 -1.24 -1.07
N GLU A 485 -17.18 -1.97 0.01
CA GLU A 485 -17.59 -1.42 1.29
C GLU A 485 -16.39 -1.06 2.19
N PRO A 486 -16.59 -0.21 3.21
CA PRO A 486 -15.54 0.07 4.19
C PRO A 486 -14.96 -1.21 4.81
N GLY A 487 -13.62 -1.34 4.76
CA GLY A 487 -12.91 -2.53 5.22
C GLY A 487 -12.77 -3.63 4.17
N GLU A 488 -13.12 -3.35 2.92
CA GLU A 488 -12.89 -4.25 1.80
C GLU A 488 -11.81 -3.71 0.87
N ALA A 489 -11.10 -4.61 0.21
CA ALA A 489 -10.07 -4.28 -0.77
C ALA A 489 -9.95 -5.32 -1.87
N VAL A 490 -9.54 -4.88 -3.05
CA VAL A 490 -8.97 -5.74 -4.09
C VAL A 490 -7.45 -5.64 -3.99
N ILE A 491 -6.80 -6.78 -3.76
CA ILE A 491 -5.34 -6.87 -3.62
C ILE A 491 -4.75 -7.54 -4.86
N SER A 492 -3.87 -6.81 -5.55
CA SER A 492 -3.10 -7.30 -6.70
C SER A 492 -1.62 -7.21 -6.37
N THR A 493 -0.89 -8.33 -6.44
CA THR A 493 0.56 -8.36 -6.21
C THR A 493 1.22 -9.44 -7.05
N ILE A 494 2.51 -9.24 -7.38
CA ILE A 494 3.31 -10.31 -7.96
C ILE A 494 3.49 -11.42 -6.93
N GLY A 495 3.29 -12.66 -7.35
CA GLY A 495 3.35 -13.83 -6.45
C GLY A 495 1.98 -14.41 -6.16
N ILE A 496 0.92 -13.60 -6.16
CA ILE A 496 -0.46 -14.08 -6.13
C ILE A 496 -0.98 -14.17 -7.57
N PRO A 497 -1.64 -15.27 -7.97
CA PRO A 497 -1.92 -15.55 -9.37
C PRO A 497 -2.97 -14.63 -10.03
N PHE A 498 -3.86 -14.04 -9.25
CA PHE A 498 -4.94 -13.14 -9.69
C PHE A 498 -5.27 -12.11 -8.60
N PRO A 499 -5.94 -11.00 -8.92
CA PRO A 499 -6.39 -10.03 -7.91
C PRO A 499 -7.41 -10.65 -6.96
N VAL A 500 -7.15 -10.56 -5.65
CA VAL A 500 -7.96 -11.18 -4.59
C VAL A 500 -8.82 -10.13 -3.90
N SER A 501 -10.14 -10.34 -3.91
CA SER A 501 -11.06 -9.55 -3.10
C SER A 501 -10.93 -10.00 -1.65
N THR A 502 -10.77 -9.03 -0.76
CA THR A 502 -10.34 -9.26 0.62
C THR A 502 -11.20 -8.47 1.59
N ARG A 503 -11.68 -9.12 2.63
CA ARG A 503 -12.17 -8.46 3.84
C ARG A 503 -11.00 -8.25 4.78
N ILE A 504 -10.62 -6.99 4.97
CA ILE A 504 -9.51 -6.61 5.86
C ILE A 504 -9.92 -6.88 7.30
N HIS A 505 -9.00 -7.42 8.09
CA HIS A 505 -9.23 -7.59 9.53
C HIS A 505 -9.56 -6.26 10.21
N LEU A 506 -10.46 -6.27 11.17
CA LEU A 506 -10.57 -5.14 12.09
C LEU A 506 -9.37 -5.20 13.06
N PHE A 507 -8.62 -4.10 13.13
CA PHE A 507 -7.34 -4.08 13.87
C PHE A 507 -7.51 -4.50 15.34
N GLU A 508 -8.56 -4.03 15.99
CA GLU A 508 -8.85 -4.34 17.39
C GLU A 508 -9.03 -5.83 17.65
N ASP A 509 -9.77 -6.51 16.77
CA ASP A 509 -10.01 -7.95 16.84
C ASP A 509 -8.73 -8.73 16.48
N TYR A 510 -8.05 -8.29 15.41
CA TYR A 510 -6.82 -8.92 14.94
C TYR A 510 -5.72 -8.95 16.00
N ILE A 511 -5.46 -7.82 16.69
CA ILE A 511 -4.45 -7.80 17.75
C ILE A 511 -4.88 -8.59 18.99
N GLN A 512 -6.17 -8.74 19.24
CA GLN A 512 -6.66 -9.60 20.31
C GLN A 512 -6.32 -11.06 19.99
N ASP A 513 -6.64 -11.52 18.80
CA ASP A 513 -6.31 -12.87 18.34
C ASP A 513 -4.80 -13.12 18.38
N LEU A 514 -3.98 -12.16 17.92
CA LEU A 514 -2.53 -12.26 17.94
C LEU A 514 -1.96 -12.31 19.37
N ASN A 515 -2.56 -11.60 20.32
CA ASN A 515 -2.14 -11.63 21.72
C ASN A 515 -2.48 -12.98 22.39
N GLU A 516 -3.51 -13.67 21.92
CA GLU A 516 -3.98 -14.96 22.45
C GLU A 516 -3.28 -16.16 21.79
N ARG A 517 -2.75 -16.00 20.56
CA ARG A 517 -2.02 -17.08 19.86
C ARG A 517 -0.71 -17.40 20.61
N PRO A 518 -0.42 -18.67 20.91
CA PRO A 518 0.87 -19.04 21.45
C PRO A 518 1.96 -18.65 20.44
N ARG A 519 3.03 -18.00 20.91
CA ARG A 519 4.17 -17.61 20.05
C ARG A 519 4.66 -18.87 19.31
N ALA A 520 4.60 -18.87 18.00
CA ALA A 520 5.28 -19.86 17.19
C ALA A 520 6.78 -19.76 17.56
N LYS A 521 7.36 -20.88 18.02
CA LYS A 521 8.83 -20.94 18.19
C LYS A 521 9.45 -20.64 16.83
N PRO A 522 10.55 -19.86 16.76
CA PRO A 522 11.31 -19.73 15.53
C PRO A 522 11.53 -21.14 14.98
N ILE A 523 11.21 -21.36 13.72
CA ILE A 523 11.57 -22.58 13.01
C ILE A 523 13.10 -22.58 13.05
N ASP A 524 13.65 -23.48 13.86
CA ASP A 524 15.07 -23.78 13.86
C ASP A 524 15.33 -24.47 12.52
N ASP A 525 15.81 -23.68 11.54
CA ASP A 525 16.25 -24.18 10.26
C ASP A 525 17.49 -25.03 10.50
N GLY A 526 17.25 -26.23 11.03
CA GLY A 526 18.22 -27.29 11.16
C GLY A 526 18.75 -27.80 9.82
N LEU A 527 19.22 -26.89 8.97
CA LEU A 527 20.10 -27.20 7.86
C LEU A 527 21.52 -27.24 8.40
N ASP A 528 21.82 -28.41 8.93
CA ASP A 528 23.16 -28.87 9.25
C ASP A 528 24.08 -28.63 8.02
N LYS A 529 25.07 -27.76 8.22
CA LYS A 529 26.13 -27.51 7.24
C LYS A 529 27.06 -28.73 7.24
N THR A 530 26.68 -29.75 6.49
CA THR A 530 27.60 -30.79 6.06
C THR A 530 27.31 -31.14 4.61
N PHE A 531 27.95 -30.40 3.70
CA PHE A 531 28.75 -30.92 2.56
C PHE A 531 29.31 -29.74 1.79
#